data_833cd3814a7668504ed190791a78d764
#
_entry.id   833cd3814a7668504ed190791a78d764
#
_cell.length_a   1.000
_cell.length_b   1.000
_cell.length_c   1.000
_cell.angle_alpha   90.00
_cell.angle_beta   90.00
_cell.angle_gamma   90.00
#
_symmetry.space_group_name_H-M   'P 1'
#
loop_
_entity.id
_entity.type
_entity.pdbx_description
1 polymer ?
#
loop_
_entity_poly.entity_id
_entity_poly.type
_entity_poly.pdbx_seq_one_letter_code
_entity_poly.pdbx_strand_id
1 'polypeptide(L)'
;MTVFDELKARGLLAQLTDEEEIKELINNGKAVFYIGFDPTADSLHVGHFMALCLMKRLQMAGNKPIALIGGGTAMIGDPSGRTDMRSMMTKEQIDHNCECFKKQMSRFIEFGEDKALMVNNADWLRDLNYIEFIRDIGGCFSVNNMLRAECYKQRMEKGLSFLEFNYMIMQSYDFLALYEKYGCNMQFGGDDQWSNMLGGTELIRRKKGKDAYAMTITLLLNSEGKKMGKTQKGAVWLDPNKTSPFEFYQYWRNVSDADVLKCIRMLTFLPLEEIEKMDSWEGSQLNQAKEILAFELTKLVHGEEEAVKAQESARALFSAGNAADMPTAELADEDFTKGSIDVITMLVKSGLVASRSEGRRAIEQGGVSIDGEKVTDIKQTVAKDATGDGIVLKRGKKNFRKIVNA
;
A
#
# COMPACT_ATOMS: atom_id res chain seq x y z
N MET A 1 11.72 -18.80 -18.37
CA MET A 1 11.49 -17.32 -18.41
C MET A 1 12.47 -16.68 -17.46
N THR A 2 13.17 -15.61 -17.85
CA THR A 2 14.06 -14.89 -16.95
C THR A 2 13.24 -13.98 -16.01
N VAL A 3 13.84 -13.51 -14.91
CA VAL A 3 13.13 -12.62 -13.99
C VAL A 3 12.76 -11.28 -14.66
N PHE A 4 13.62 -10.74 -15.53
CA PHE A 4 13.30 -9.53 -16.30
C PHE A 4 12.10 -9.75 -17.22
N ASP A 5 12.07 -10.87 -17.93
CA ASP A 5 10.93 -11.20 -18.82
C ASP A 5 9.64 -11.39 -18.01
N GLU A 6 9.73 -11.99 -16.82
CA GLU A 6 8.59 -12.11 -15.90
C GLU A 6 8.08 -10.75 -15.46
N LEU A 7 8.95 -9.82 -15.04
CA LEU A 7 8.54 -8.46 -14.66
C LEU A 7 7.85 -7.74 -15.82
N LYS A 8 8.36 -7.91 -17.05
CA LYS A 8 7.77 -7.34 -18.28
C LYS A 8 6.40 -7.95 -18.58
N ALA A 9 6.27 -9.27 -18.54
CA ALA A 9 5.01 -9.98 -18.77
C ALA A 9 3.94 -9.66 -17.71
N ARG A 10 4.35 -9.36 -16.48
CA ARG A 10 3.47 -8.91 -15.41
C ARG A 10 3.07 -7.43 -15.51
N GLY A 11 3.65 -6.67 -16.45
CA GLY A 11 3.36 -5.25 -16.63
C GLY A 11 3.94 -4.36 -15.52
N LEU A 12 5.04 -4.79 -14.89
CA LEU A 12 5.66 -4.09 -13.77
C LEU A 12 6.68 -3.04 -14.20
N LEU A 13 7.22 -3.13 -15.42
CA LEU A 13 8.26 -2.21 -15.92
C LEU A 13 7.64 -0.92 -16.46
N ALA A 14 8.20 0.24 -16.09
CA ALA A 14 7.82 1.54 -16.63
C ALA A 14 9.00 2.22 -17.35
N GLN A 15 9.99 2.75 -16.64
CA GLN A 15 11.17 3.41 -17.19
C GLN A 15 12.46 2.73 -16.72
N LEU A 16 13.47 2.71 -17.59
CA LEU A 16 14.79 2.13 -17.31
C LEU A 16 15.87 3.08 -17.81
N THR A 17 16.98 3.18 -17.07
CA THR A 17 18.15 3.96 -17.51
C THR A 17 18.94 3.23 -18.60
N ASP A 18 19.04 1.90 -18.49
CA ASP A 18 19.71 1.01 -19.44
C ASP A 18 19.09 -0.40 -19.36
N GLU A 19 18.35 -0.79 -20.41
CA GLU A 19 17.61 -2.07 -20.40
C GLU A 19 18.54 -3.27 -20.38
N GLU A 20 19.62 -3.25 -21.18
CA GLU A 20 20.52 -4.41 -21.32
C GLU A 20 21.33 -4.65 -20.04
N GLU A 21 21.89 -3.61 -19.44
CA GLU A 21 22.66 -3.71 -18.20
C GLU A 21 21.75 -4.11 -17.01
N ILE A 22 20.56 -3.52 -16.91
CA ILE A 22 19.58 -3.87 -15.87
C ILE A 22 19.19 -5.34 -16.00
N LYS A 23 18.91 -5.80 -17.22
CA LYS A 23 18.57 -7.19 -17.52
C LYS A 23 19.69 -8.17 -17.14
N GLU A 24 20.94 -7.82 -17.49
CA GLU A 24 22.12 -8.62 -17.10
C GLU A 24 22.25 -8.69 -15.58
N LEU A 25 22.11 -7.58 -14.87
CA LEU A 25 22.23 -7.54 -13.42
C LEU A 25 21.16 -8.39 -12.71
N ILE A 26 19.89 -8.16 -13.03
CA ILE A 26 18.80 -8.83 -12.30
C ILE A 26 18.65 -10.31 -12.65
N ASN A 27 18.91 -10.69 -13.90
CA ASN A 27 18.80 -12.09 -14.33
C ASN A 27 19.90 -12.97 -13.75
N ASN A 28 21.05 -12.39 -13.43
CA ASN A 28 22.20 -13.12 -12.88
C ASN A 28 22.36 -13.00 -11.36
N GLY A 29 21.39 -12.41 -10.67
CA GLY A 29 21.45 -12.22 -9.21
C GLY A 29 22.56 -11.25 -8.75
N LYS A 30 22.99 -10.34 -9.64
CA LYS A 30 24.08 -9.37 -9.37
C LYS A 30 23.58 -8.01 -8.93
N ALA A 31 22.27 -7.76 -8.93
CA ALA A 31 21.73 -6.50 -8.48
C ALA A 31 21.74 -6.44 -6.95
N VAL A 32 22.47 -5.48 -6.41
CA VAL A 32 22.30 -4.96 -5.06
C VAL A 32 21.45 -3.69 -5.21
N PHE A 33 20.22 -3.75 -4.80
CA PHE A 33 19.28 -2.69 -5.11
C PHE A 33 18.54 -2.17 -3.88
N TYR A 34 18.08 -0.92 -3.95
CA TYR A 34 17.29 -0.38 -2.87
C TYR A 34 15.93 0.19 -3.32
N ILE A 35 14.99 0.18 -2.41
CA ILE A 35 13.74 0.93 -2.46
C ILE A 35 13.63 1.73 -1.17
N GLY A 36 13.30 3.02 -1.29
CA GLY A 36 13.10 3.93 -0.16
C GLY A 36 11.65 3.94 0.32
N PHE A 37 11.49 4.01 1.64
CA PHE A 37 10.18 4.07 2.31
C PHE A 37 10.21 5.15 3.38
N ASP A 38 9.56 6.27 3.12
CA ASP A 38 9.39 7.33 4.11
C ASP A 38 8.35 6.91 5.16
N PRO A 39 8.72 6.83 6.46
CA PRO A 39 7.86 6.34 7.53
C PRO A 39 6.84 7.41 7.97
N THR A 40 5.95 7.80 7.06
CA THR A 40 4.95 8.85 7.26
C THR A 40 3.70 8.40 8.03
N ALA A 41 3.65 7.14 8.44
CA ALA A 41 2.65 6.53 9.31
C ALA A 41 3.27 5.33 10.03
N ASP A 42 2.60 4.83 11.06
CA ASP A 42 3.00 3.64 11.84
C ASP A 42 2.66 2.31 11.16
N SER A 43 2.23 2.34 9.89
CA SER A 43 1.96 1.15 9.08
C SER A 43 2.23 1.40 7.60
N LEU A 44 2.70 0.35 6.92
CA LEU A 44 2.64 0.24 5.47
C LEU A 44 1.19 0.07 5.01
N HIS A 45 0.90 0.42 3.77
CA HIS A 45 -0.42 0.28 3.15
C HIS A 45 -0.30 -0.29 1.72
N VAL A 46 -1.42 -0.59 1.08
CA VAL A 46 -1.48 -1.15 -0.29
C VAL A 46 -0.64 -0.35 -1.31
N GLY A 47 -0.46 0.96 -1.12
CA GLY A 47 0.42 1.76 -1.99
C GLY A 47 1.90 1.35 -1.95
N HIS A 48 2.37 0.73 -0.86
CA HIS A 48 3.73 0.19 -0.74
C HIS A 48 3.82 -1.28 -1.20
N PHE A 49 2.68 -1.93 -1.40
CA PHE A 49 2.59 -3.36 -1.62
C PHE A 49 3.33 -3.81 -2.89
N MET A 50 3.21 -3.05 -3.98
CA MET A 50 3.93 -3.36 -5.22
C MET A 50 5.45 -3.35 -5.04
N ALA A 51 5.97 -2.36 -4.31
CA ALA A 51 7.40 -2.26 -4.02
C ALA A 51 7.87 -3.48 -3.21
N LEU A 52 7.09 -3.91 -2.22
CA LEU A 52 7.39 -5.11 -1.41
C LEU A 52 7.34 -6.40 -2.26
N CYS A 53 6.34 -6.53 -3.13
CA CYS A 53 6.25 -7.66 -4.05
C CYS A 53 7.43 -7.71 -5.03
N LEU A 54 7.87 -6.56 -5.55
CA LEU A 54 9.05 -6.46 -6.39
C LEU A 54 10.32 -6.89 -5.64
N MET A 55 10.52 -6.35 -4.41
CA MET A 55 11.67 -6.75 -3.59
C MET A 55 11.70 -8.26 -3.36
N LYS A 56 10.56 -8.86 -3.02
CA LYS A 56 10.45 -10.31 -2.83
C LYS A 56 10.79 -11.09 -4.10
N ARG A 57 10.26 -10.67 -5.27
CA ARG A 57 10.56 -11.35 -6.55
C ARG A 57 12.04 -11.32 -6.88
N LEU A 58 12.65 -10.15 -6.77
CA LEU A 58 14.06 -10.00 -7.07
C LEU A 58 14.94 -10.74 -6.06
N GLN A 59 14.55 -10.81 -4.79
CA GLN A 59 15.23 -11.62 -3.78
C GLN A 59 15.13 -13.11 -4.11
N MET A 60 13.96 -13.61 -4.50
CA MET A 60 13.77 -15.00 -4.94
C MET A 60 14.62 -15.36 -6.17
N ALA A 61 14.93 -14.37 -7.01
CA ALA A 61 15.82 -14.50 -8.16
C ALA A 61 17.31 -14.31 -7.80
N GLY A 62 17.67 -14.27 -6.52
CA GLY A 62 19.05 -14.20 -6.04
C GLY A 62 19.62 -12.79 -5.92
N ASN A 63 18.85 -11.75 -6.20
CA ASN A 63 19.29 -10.36 -6.03
C ASN A 63 19.19 -9.92 -4.55
N LYS A 64 19.99 -8.93 -4.16
CA LYS A 64 20.12 -8.48 -2.79
C LYS A 64 19.35 -7.16 -2.55
N PRO A 65 18.17 -7.18 -1.91
CA PRO A 65 17.41 -5.98 -1.64
C PRO A 65 17.93 -5.22 -0.42
N ILE A 66 17.86 -3.90 -0.48
CA ILE A 66 18.07 -2.99 0.63
C ILE A 66 16.77 -2.21 0.85
N ALA A 67 16.11 -2.41 1.98
CA ALA A 67 15.00 -1.59 2.41
C ALA A 67 15.57 -0.34 3.09
N LEU A 68 15.50 0.81 2.41
CA LEU A 68 15.93 2.08 2.96
C LEU A 68 14.77 2.75 3.68
N ILE A 69 14.86 2.88 4.97
CA ILE A 69 13.89 3.63 5.77
C ILE A 69 14.30 5.10 5.78
N GLY A 70 13.38 5.97 5.36
CA GLY A 70 13.60 7.40 5.21
C GLY A 70 13.48 8.17 6.53
N GLY A 71 14.20 7.78 7.60
CA GLY A 71 14.13 8.47 8.88
C GLY A 71 14.72 9.88 8.89
N GLY A 72 15.61 10.19 7.92
CA GLY A 72 16.11 11.54 7.67
C GLY A 72 15.22 12.28 6.67
N THR A 73 14.91 11.67 5.53
CA THR A 73 14.09 12.29 4.46
C THR A 73 12.65 12.56 4.88
N ALA A 74 12.07 11.77 5.79
CA ALA A 74 10.73 12.01 6.34
C ALA A 74 10.62 13.32 7.14
N MET A 75 11.74 13.85 7.63
CA MET A 75 11.77 15.18 8.27
C MET A 75 11.58 16.32 7.27
N ILE A 76 11.83 16.08 5.99
CA ILE A 76 11.71 17.04 4.90
C ILE A 76 10.38 16.83 4.15
N GLY A 77 10.10 15.60 3.74
CA GLY A 77 8.91 15.20 2.99
C GLY A 77 9.08 15.29 1.47
N ASP A 78 8.86 14.15 0.80
CA ASP A 78 8.92 14.03 -0.67
C ASP A 78 7.83 14.85 -1.36
N PRO A 79 8.16 15.79 -2.25
CA PRO A 79 7.20 16.55 -3.03
C PRO A 79 6.63 15.77 -4.23
N SER A 80 7.24 14.64 -4.63
CA SER A 80 6.89 13.90 -5.85
C SER A 80 5.45 13.40 -5.83
N GLY A 81 4.73 13.61 -6.94
CA GLY A 81 3.34 13.16 -7.10
C GLY A 81 2.33 13.81 -6.15
N ARG A 82 2.64 14.97 -5.60
CA ARG A 82 1.79 15.71 -4.66
C ARG A 82 1.59 17.16 -5.09
N THR A 83 0.48 17.71 -4.63
CA THR A 83 0.15 19.13 -4.83
C THR A 83 0.36 19.98 -3.57
N ASP A 84 0.43 19.34 -2.39
CA ASP A 84 0.51 20.03 -1.09
C ASP A 84 1.72 19.52 -0.30
N MET A 85 2.29 20.40 0.54
CA MET A 85 3.39 20.06 1.44
C MET A 85 2.94 19.03 2.50
N ARG A 86 3.85 18.12 2.89
CA ARG A 86 3.58 17.17 3.99
C ARG A 86 3.55 17.88 5.33
N SER A 87 2.74 17.39 6.26
CA SER A 87 2.81 17.79 7.66
C SER A 87 4.13 17.30 8.26
N MET A 88 4.79 18.17 9.03
CA MET A 88 6.03 17.83 9.72
C MET A 88 5.74 16.91 10.91
N MET A 89 6.51 15.84 11.02
CA MET A 89 6.46 14.90 12.16
C MET A 89 7.61 15.12 13.11
N THR A 90 7.44 14.75 14.39
CA THR A 90 8.54 14.77 15.35
C THR A 90 9.51 13.61 15.09
N LYS A 91 10.73 13.73 15.60
CA LYS A 91 11.73 12.67 15.50
C LYS A 91 11.24 11.37 16.15
N GLU A 92 10.60 11.46 17.30
CA GLU A 92 10.06 10.32 18.06
C GLU A 92 8.97 9.59 17.27
N GLN A 93 8.08 10.33 16.58
CA GLN A 93 7.07 9.76 15.69
C GLN A 93 7.71 9.01 14.52
N ILE A 94 8.73 9.61 13.89
CA ILE A 94 9.45 8.99 12.79
C ILE A 94 10.16 7.72 13.25
N ASP A 95 10.87 7.77 14.38
CA ASP A 95 11.61 6.63 14.92
C ASP A 95 10.65 5.47 15.29
N HIS A 96 9.49 5.76 15.88
CA HIS A 96 8.43 4.78 16.12
C HIS A 96 7.93 4.13 14.82
N ASN A 97 7.62 4.94 13.81
CA ASN A 97 7.14 4.46 12.52
C ASN A 97 8.19 3.58 11.81
N CYS A 98 9.49 3.91 11.95
CA CYS A 98 10.58 3.08 11.42
C CYS A 98 10.54 1.66 11.99
N GLU A 99 10.34 1.51 13.29
CA GLU A 99 10.27 0.19 13.94
C GLU A 99 9.03 -0.59 13.49
N CYS A 100 7.90 0.09 13.30
CA CYS A 100 6.68 -0.53 12.75
C CYS A 100 6.93 -1.06 11.33
N PHE A 101 7.60 -0.29 10.47
CA PHE A 101 7.92 -0.71 9.10
C PHE A 101 8.84 -1.93 9.06
N LYS A 102 9.90 -1.96 9.90
CA LYS A 102 10.79 -3.12 10.01
C LYS A 102 10.03 -4.41 10.26
N LYS A 103 9.13 -4.39 11.25
CA LYS A 103 8.32 -5.56 11.64
C LYS A 103 7.41 -6.02 10.50
N GLN A 104 6.81 -5.11 9.75
CA GLN A 104 5.92 -5.45 8.64
C GLN A 104 6.67 -5.97 7.42
N MET A 105 7.79 -5.34 7.04
CA MET A 105 8.62 -5.76 5.90
C MET A 105 9.18 -7.17 6.04
N SER A 106 9.51 -7.59 7.28
CA SER A 106 10.03 -8.94 7.56
C SER A 106 9.05 -10.07 7.21
N ARG A 107 7.79 -9.76 6.92
CA ARG A 107 6.82 -10.74 6.40
C ARG A 107 6.95 -10.98 4.90
N PHE A 108 7.56 -10.04 4.17
CA PHE A 108 7.69 -10.09 2.71
C PHE A 108 9.06 -10.54 2.28
N ILE A 109 10.10 -10.02 2.89
CA ILE A 109 11.51 -10.23 2.53
C ILE A 109 12.29 -10.81 3.70
N GLU A 110 13.25 -11.65 3.36
CA GLU A 110 14.13 -12.28 4.35
C GLU A 110 15.34 -11.39 4.59
N PHE A 111 15.48 -10.89 5.83
CA PHE A 111 16.62 -10.10 6.26
C PHE A 111 17.74 -10.98 6.84
N GLY A 112 18.99 -10.58 6.64
CA GLY A 112 20.18 -11.28 7.13
C GLY A 112 21.43 -10.84 6.42
N GLU A 113 22.60 -11.34 6.87
CA GLU A 113 23.92 -10.91 6.40
C GLU A 113 24.10 -11.09 4.88
N ASP A 114 23.63 -12.21 4.32
CA ASP A 114 23.70 -12.51 2.89
C ASP A 114 22.34 -12.40 2.17
N LYS A 115 21.34 -11.83 2.83
CA LYS A 115 19.97 -11.69 2.30
C LYS A 115 19.64 -10.22 2.04
N ALA A 116 18.54 -9.74 2.60
CA ALA A 116 18.20 -8.33 2.53
C ALA A 116 18.81 -7.54 3.68
N LEU A 117 19.12 -6.28 3.42
CA LEU A 117 19.50 -5.33 4.45
C LEU A 117 18.34 -4.36 4.73
N MET A 118 18.26 -3.91 5.96
CA MET A 118 17.40 -2.78 6.33
C MET A 118 18.29 -1.69 6.93
N VAL A 119 18.24 -0.51 6.35
CA VAL A 119 19.06 0.63 6.74
C VAL A 119 18.20 1.88 6.88
N ASN A 120 18.65 2.83 7.69
CA ASN A 120 17.96 4.08 7.92
C ASN A 120 18.84 5.25 7.44
N ASN A 121 18.33 6.08 6.54
CA ASN A 121 19.10 7.22 6.04
C ASN A 121 19.31 8.32 7.10
N ALA A 122 18.62 8.25 8.24
CA ALA A 122 18.94 9.08 9.40
C ALA A 122 20.38 8.92 9.88
N ASP A 123 20.98 7.71 9.67
CA ASP A 123 22.34 7.38 10.11
C ASP A 123 23.44 8.18 9.38
N TRP A 124 23.12 8.81 8.25
CA TRP A 124 24.05 9.67 7.52
C TRP A 124 23.49 11.04 7.19
N LEU A 125 22.17 11.26 7.22
CA LEU A 125 21.57 12.56 6.88
C LEU A 125 21.47 13.50 8.09
N ARG A 126 21.23 12.97 9.30
CA ARG A 126 20.98 13.82 10.48
C ARG A 126 22.22 14.55 10.99
N ASP A 127 23.39 13.99 10.77
CA ASP A 127 24.67 14.52 11.28
C ASP A 127 25.53 15.18 10.19
N LEU A 128 24.95 15.46 9.00
CA LEU A 128 25.66 16.13 7.92
C LEU A 128 26.05 17.55 8.29
N ASN A 129 27.33 17.89 8.06
CA ASN A 129 27.75 19.28 8.07
C ASN A 129 27.20 19.98 6.82
N TYR A 130 26.36 20.99 7.02
CA TYR A 130 25.65 21.67 5.93
C TYR A 130 26.59 22.29 4.89
N ILE A 131 27.66 22.95 5.33
CA ILE A 131 28.59 23.63 4.40
C ILE A 131 29.37 22.62 3.58
N GLU A 132 29.86 21.57 4.22
CA GLU A 132 30.59 20.48 3.54
C GLU A 132 29.70 19.75 2.55
N PHE A 133 28.48 19.45 2.94
CA PHE A 133 27.49 18.79 2.08
C PHE A 133 27.15 19.64 0.85
N ILE A 134 26.84 20.93 1.01
CA ILE A 134 26.58 21.83 -0.12
C ILE A 134 27.78 21.93 -1.04
N ARG A 135 28.98 22.03 -0.48
CA ARG A 135 30.22 22.15 -1.27
C ARG A 135 30.51 20.90 -2.07
N ASP A 136 30.38 19.73 -1.44
CA ASP A 136 30.77 18.45 -2.03
C ASP A 136 29.69 17.84 -2.92
N ILE A 137 28.45 17.87 -2.48
CA ILE A 137 27.31 17.25 -3.15
C ILE A 137 26.51 18.29 -3.94
N GLY A 138 26.18 19.43 -3.35
CA GLY A 138 25.37 20.48 -4.00
C GLY A 138 26.01 20.99 -5.30
N GLY A 139 27.36 21.06 -5.37
CA GLY A 139 28.09 21.41 -6.59
C GLY A 139 27.87 20.44 -7.78
N CYS A 140 27.36 19.25 -7.54
CA CYS A 140 27.01 18.29 -8.59
C CYS A 140 25.63 18.54 -9.20
N PHE A 141 24.81 19.45 -8.67
CA PHE A 141 23.45 19.70 -9.13
C PHE A 141 23.32 21.08 -9.78
N SER A 142 22.57 21.13 -10.87
CA SER A 142 22.19 22.39 -11.53
C SER A 142 20.76 22.74 -11.14
N VAL A 143 20.55 23.87 -10.49
CA VAL A 143 19.21 24.37 -10.12
C VAL A 143 18.30 24.46 -11.34
N ASN A 144 18.82 24.93 -12.47
CA ASN A 144 18.03 25.03 -13.73
C ASN A 144 17.56 23.66 -14.23
N ASN A 145 18.37 22.61 -14.07
CA ASN A 145 17.98 21.26 -14.46
C ASN A 145 16.98 20.67 -13.45
N MET A 146 17.21 20.88 -12.16
CA MET A 146 16.29 20.43 -11.11
C MET A 146 14.89 21.05 -11.28
N LEU A 147 14.78 22.34 -11.55
CA LEU A 147 13.50 23.02 -11.75
C LEU A 147 12.72 22.52 -12.99
N ARG A 148 13.40 21.87 -13.95
CA ARG A 148 12.74 21.23 -15.11
C ARG A 148 12.19 19.84 -14.77
N ALA A 149 12.60 19.26 -13.65
CA ALA A 149 12.17 17.92 -13.24
C ALA A 149 10.66 17.88 -12.97
N GLU A 150 10.02 16.80 -13.39
CA GLU A 150 8.56 16.65 -13.28
C GLU A 150 8.06 16.70 -11.84
N CYS A 151 8.86 16.18 -10.88
CA CYS A 151 8.54 16.21 -9.46
C CYS A 151 8.36 17.64 -8.90
N TYR A 152 8.96 18.65 -9.52
CA TYR A 152 8.84 20.05 -9.07
C TYR A 152 7.79 20.86 -9.84
N LYS A 153 7.47 20.53 -11.09
CA LYS A 153 6.57 21.32 -11.93
C LYS A 153 5.22 21.59 -11.26
N GLN A 154 4.57 20.54 -10.75
CA GLN A 154 3.27 20.66 -10.09
C GLN A 154 3.35 21.46 -8.77
N ARG A 155 4.48 21.38 -8.08
CA ARG A 155 4.70 22.12 -6.83
C ARG A 155 5.01 23.59 -7.09
N MET A 156 5.68 23.92 -8.19
CA MET A 156 6.00 25.32 -8.52
C MET A 156 4.76 26.19 -8.71
N GLU A 157 3.66 25.65 -9.23
CA GLU A 157 2.40 26.36 -9.39
C GLU A 157 1.77 26.78 -8.03
N LYS A 158 2.00 26.01 -6.97
CA LYS A 158 1.49 26.24 -5.61
C LYS A 158 2.53 26.78 -4.63
N GLY A 159 3.76 26.95 -5.09
CA GLY A 159 4.88 27.40 -4.27
C GLY A 159 5.73 26.24 -3.74
N LEU A 160 6.85 25.97 -4.40
CA LEU A 160 7.87 25.00 -3.98
C LEU A 160 8.74 25.64 -2.88
N SER A 161 8.78 25.04 -1.69
CA SER A 161 9.66 25.51 -0.63
C SER A 161 11.12 25.09 -0.86
N PHE A 162 12.07 25.85 -0.32
CA PHE A 162 13.48 25.48 -0.34
C PHE A 162 13.71 24.12 0.34
N LEU A 163 12.94 23.82 1.38
CA LEU A 163 12.99 22.55 2.08
C LEU A 163 12.69 21.39 1.12
N GLU A 164 11.53 21.42 0.44
CA GLU A 164 11.12 20.39 -0.53
C GLU A 164 12.08 20.29 -1.72
N PHE A 165 12.65 21.42 -2.15
CA PHE A 165 13.62 21.47 -3.25
C PHE A 165 14.89 20.65 -2.94
N ASN A 166 15.30 20.55 -1.69
CA ASN A 166 16.46 19.76 -1.30
C ASN A 166 16.20 18.25 -1.27
N TYR A 167 14.95 17.79 -1.34
CA TYR A 167 14.63 16.35 -1.23
C TYR A 167 15.35 15.52 -2.32
N MET A 168 15.35 15.98 -3.56
CA MET A 168 16.06 15.29 -4.66
C MET A 168 17.55 15.11 -4.37
N ILE A 169 18.21 16.12 -3.80
CA ILE A 169 19.64 16.07 -3.47
C ILE A 169 19.88 15.03 -2.37
N MET A 170 19.01 15.00 -1.36
CA MET A 170 19.12 14.05 -0.23
C MET A 170 18.91 12.61 -0.70
N GLN A 171 17.88 12.34 -1.54
CA GLN A 171 17.66 11.01 -2.11
C GLN A 171 18.79 10.59 -3.05
N SER A 172 19.36 11.52 -3.79
CA SER A 172 20.54 11.24 -4.62
C SER A 172 21.76 10.89 -3.78
N TYR A 173 21.93 11.55 -2.65
CA TYR A 173 22.99 11.26 -1.69
C TYR A 173 22.75 9.89 -0.99
N ASP A 174 21.52 9.53 -0.71
CA ASP A 174 21.18 8.18 -0.22
C ASP A 174 21.70 7.11 -1.16
N PHE A 175 21.50 7.26 -2.47
CA PHE A 175 22.00 6.29 -3.45
C PHE A 175 23.53 6.22 -3.44
N LEU A 176 24.22 7.37 -3.40
CA LEU A 176 25.68 7.40 -3.30
C LEU A 176 26.17 6.73 -2.01
N ALA A 177 25.56 7.02 -0.86
CA ALA A 177 25.93 6.42 0.42
C ALA A 177 25.70 4.89 0.41
N LEU A 178 24.61 4.42 -0.18
CA LEU A 178 24.34 2.99 -0.33
C LEU A 178 25.31 2.31 -1.31
N TYR A 179 25.66 3.00 -2.39
CA TYR A 179 26.68 2.53 -3.33
C TYR A 179 28.04 2.35 -2.63
N GLU A 180 28.47 3.34 -1.86
CA GLU A 180 29.77 3.31 -1.16
C GLU A 180 29.81 2.27 -0.04
N LYS A 181 28.74 2.16 0.76
CA LYS A 181 28.73 1.31 1.95
C LYS A 181 28.36 -0.13 1.68
N TYR A 182 27.50 -0.37 0.69
CA TYR A 182 26.89 -1.71 0.49
C TYR A 182 27.02 -2.21 -0.95
N GLY A 183 27.68 -1.47 -1.84
CA GLY A 183 27.79 -1.84 -3.25
C GLY A 183 26.46 -1.78 -4.02
N CYS A 184 25.51 -0.95 -3.53
CA CYS A 184 24.19 -0.79 -4.15
C CYS A 184 24.34 -0.20 -5.56
N ASN A 185 24.03 -0.99 -6.58
CA ASN A 185 24.19 -0.61 -7.98
C ASN A 185 22.89 -0.28 -8.71
N MET A 186 21.73 -0.47 -8.05
CA MET A 186 20.42 -0.18 -8.62
C MET A 186 19.47 0.50 -7.63
N GLN A 187 18.62 1.38 -8.16
CA GLN A 187 17.48 1.95 -7.45
C GLN A 187 16.18 1.56 -8.14
N PHE A 188 15.19 1.15 -7.35
CA PHE A 188 13.81 0.97 -7.82
C PHE A 188 12.86 1.93 -7.11
N GLY A 189 11.81 2.33 -7.80
CA GLY A 189 10.78 3.21 -7.25
C GLY A 189 9.53 3.24 -8.11
N GLY A 190 8.50 3.94 -7.65
CA GLY A 190 7.34 4.25 -8.48
C GLY A 190 7.72 5.22 -9.60
N ASP A 191 6.91 5.28 -10.65
CA ASP A 191 7.19 6.12 -11.81
C ASP A 191 7.24 7.62 -11.47
N ASP A 192 6.59 8.03 -10.39
CA ASP A 192 6.67 9.40 -9.85
C ASP A 192 8.04 9.74 -9.23
N GLN A 193 8.92 8.75 -9.01
CA GLN A 193 10.27 8.90 -8.46
C GLN A 193 11.37 9.08 -9.52
N TRP A 194 11.05 8.95 -10.81
CA TRP A 194 12.04 8.92 -11.88
C TRP A 194 13.07 10.03 -11.81
N SER A 195 12.63 11.29 -11.67
CA SER A 195 13.55 12.44 -11.61
C SER A 195 14.53 12.38 -10.43
N ASN A 196 14.05 11.93 -9.25
CA ASN A 196 14.90 11.77 -8.07
C ASN A 196 15.94 10.67 -8.27
N MET A 197 15.52 9.55 -8.91
CA MET A 197 16.38 8.40 -9.19
C MET A 197 17.51 8.77 -10.16
N LEU A 198 17.20 9.53 -11.21
CA LEU A 198 18.20 10.03 -12.17
C LEU A 198 19.24 10.95 -11.49
N GLY A 199 18.83 11.73 -10.50
CA GLY A 199 19.74 12.54 -9.70
C GLY A 199 20.79 11.66 -8.99
N GLY A 200 20.39 10.50 -8.48
CA GLY A 200 21.27 9.54 -7.81
C GLY A 200 22.26 8.87 -8.76
N THR A 201 21.78 8.37 -9.92
CA THR A 201 22.66 7.76 -10.96
C THR A 201 23.69 8.75 -11.45
N GLU A 202 23.30 10.00 -11.73
CA GLU A 202 24.22 11.06 -12.17
C GLU A 202 25.22 11.45 -11.08
N LEU A 203 24.81 11.49 -9.80
CA LEU A 203 25.70 11.79 -8.69
C LEU A 203 26.79 10.73 -8.56
N ILE A 204 26.43 9.44 -8.64
CA ILE A 204 27.40 8.33 -8.61
C ILE A 204 28.37 8.43 -9.78
N ARG A 205 27.87 8.69 -10.99
CA ARG A 205 28.70 8.87 -12.18
C ARG A 205 29.73 10.01 -11.98
N ARG A 206 29.31 11.15 -11.45
CA ARG A 206 30.20 12.32 -11.20
C ARG A 206 31.21 12.07 -10.09
N LYS A 207 30.80 11.42 -9.01
CA LYS A 207 31.66 11.25 -7.82
C LYS A 207 32.57 10.03 -7.91
N LYS A 208 32.14 8.97 -8.61
CA LYS A 208 32.84 7.69 -8.67
C LYS A 208 33.36 7.32 -10.05
N GLY A 209 32.93 7.99 -11.12
CA GLY A 209 33.24 7.58 -12.48
C GLY A 209 32.72 6.19 -12.82
N LYS A 210 31.62 5.77 -12.19
CA LYS A 210 30.98 4.46 -12.35
C LYS A 210 29.50 4.64 -12.66
N ASP A 211 28.93 3.63 -13.29
CA ASP A 211 27.50 3.62 -13.60
C ASP A 211 26.72 2.95 -12.46
N ALA A 212 25.54 3.45 -12.21
CA ALA A 212 24.50 2.87 -11.39
C ALA A 212 23.17 3.04 -12.11
N TYR A 213 22.23 2.15 -11.89
CA TYR A 213 21.04 2.03 -12.71
C TYR A 213 19.77 2.33 -11.93
N ALA A 214 18.74 2.74 -12.65
CA ALA A 214 17.43 3.01 -12.09
C ALA A 214 16.35 2.38 -12.94
N MET A 215 15.34 1.82 -12.28
CA MET A 215 14.15 1.28 -12.92
C MET A 215 12.90 1.68 -12.13
N THR A 216 11.90 2.23 -12.82
CA THR A 216 10.61 2.49 -12.19
C THR A 216 9.61 1.38 -12.47
N ILE A 217 8.71 1.19 -11.52
CA ILE A 217 7.58 0.29 -11.64
C ILE A 217 6.29 1.06 -11.91
N THR A 218 5.44 0.45 -12.72
CA THR A 218 4.12 0.98 -13.04
C THR A 218 3.33 1.23 -11.75
N LEU A 219 2.68 2.39 -11.64
CA LEU A 219 1.82 2.69 -10.50
C LEU A 219 0.57 1.80 -10.51
N LEU A 220 0.16 1.34 -9.34
CA LEU A 220 -1.07 0.57 -9.18
C LEU A 220 -2.28 1.49 -9.24
N LEU A 221 -2.81 1.66 -10.45
CA LEU A 221 -3.99 2.48 -10.74
C LEU A 221 -5.18 1.55 -11.05
N ASN A 222 -6.37 1.97 -10.64
CA ASN A 222 -7.60 1.33 -11.09
C ASN A 222 -7.96 1.77 -12.52
N SER A 223 -9.01 1.19 -13.08
CA SER A 223 -9.51 1.50 -14.45
C SER A 223 -9.96 2.95 -14.63
N GLU A 224 -10.19 3.69 -13.54
CA GLU A 224 -10.49 5.13 -13.56
C GLU A 224 -9.22 6.00 -13.47
N GLY A 225 -8.02 5.42 -13.45
CA GLY A 225 -6.74 6.14 -13.31
C GLY A 225 -6.42 6.61 -11.89
N LYS A 226 -7.15 6.14 -10.87
CA LYS A 226 -6.91 6.51 -9.47
C LYS A 226 -5.96 5.52 -8.80
N LYS A 227 -5.05 6.02 -7.95
CA LYS A 227 -4.16 5.17 -7.14
C LYS A 227 -4.99 4.24 -6.24
N MET A 228 -4.74 2.92 -6.32
CA MET A 228 -5.39 1.92 -5.47
C MET A 228 -4.87 1.97 -4.03
N GLY A 229 -5.58 1.31 -3.11
CA GLY A 229 -5.22 1.26 -1.69
C GLY A 229 -5.78 2.39 -0.85
N LYS A 230 -6.69 3.20 -1.40
CA LYS A 230 -7.48 4.19 -0.66
C LYS A 230 -8.96 3.88 -0.80
N THR A 231 -9.68 3.97 0.32
CA THR A 231 -11.15 3.87 0.38
C THR A 231 -11.70 5.21 0.89
N GLN A 232 -13.02 5.33 0.97
CA GLN A 232 -13.65 6.48 1.62
C GLN A 232 -13.28 6.60 3.11
N LYS A 233 -12.84 5.48 3.74
CA LYS A 233 -12.39 5.41 5.13
C LYS A 233 -10.88 5.69 5.29
N GLY A 234 -10.15 5.94 4.21
CA GLY A 234 -8.71 6.18 4.23
C GLY A 234 -7.89 5.06 3.57
N ALA A 235 -6.63 4.91 3.97
CA ALA A 235 -5.73 3.90 3.42
C ALA A 235 -6.11 2.48 3.86
N VAL A 236 -5.88 1.50 2.99
CA VAL A 236 -5.93 0.07 3.32
C VAL A 236 -4.56 -0.34 3.85
N TRP A 237 -4.50 -0.57 5.14
CA TRP A 237 -3.25 -0.82 5.87
C TRP A 237 -2.84 -2.29 5.82
N LEU A 238 -1.54 -2.56 5.97
CA LEU A 238 -1.00 -3.91 6.11
C LEU A 238 -0.95 -4.37 7.58
N ASP A 239 -1.15 -3.45 8.53
CA ASP A 239 -1.30 -3.79 9.95
C ASP A 239 -2.70 -4.34 10.22
N PRO A 240 -2.84 -5.57 10.77
CA PRO A 240 -4.13 -6.18 11.06
C PRO A 240 -4.95 -5.42 12.11
N ASN A 241 -4.32 -4.58 12.94
CA ASN A 241 -5.02 -3.75 13.92
C ASN A 241 -5.65 -2.49 13.30
N LYS A 242 -5.24 -2.10 12.09
CA LYS A 242 -5.76 -0.93 11.35
C LYS A 242 -6.72 -1.32 10.24
N THR A 243 -6.43 -2.40 9.56
CA THR A 243 -7.31 -3.05 8.57
C THR A 243 -7.25 -4.54 8.86
N SER A 244 -8.32 -5.08 9.39
CA SER A 244 -8.38 -6.50 9.73
C SER A 244 -8.14 -7.39 8.49
N PRO A 245 -7.65 -8.63 8.65
CA PRO A 245 -7.46 -9.56 7.54
C PRO A 245 -8.73 -9.74 6.70
N PHE A 246 -9.89 -9.74 7.35
CA PHE A 246 -11.18 -9.81 6.68
C PHE A 246 -11.49 -8.56 5.85
N GLU A 247 -11.27 -7.34 6.38
CA GLU A 247 -11.44 -6.09 5.63
C GLU A 247 -10.46 -5.99 4.47
N PHE A 248 -9.21 -6.45 4.67
CA PHE A 248 -8.19 -6.52 3.63
C PHE A 248 -8.62 -7.50 2.51
N TYR A 249 -9.11 -8.68 2.87
CA TYR A 249 -9.69 -9.65 1.94
C TYR A 249 -10.86 -9.04 1.15
N GLN A 250 -11.81 -8.41 1.84
CA GLN A 250 -12.97 -7.78 1.21
C GLN A 250 -12.58 -6.63 0.28
N TYR A 251 -11.56 -5.87 0.59
CA TYR A 251 -11.05 -4.84 -0.31
C TYR A 251 -10.68 -5.43 -1.68
N TRP A 252 -9.89 -6.51 -1.70
CA TRP A 252 -9.48 -7.16 -2.94
C TRP A 252 -10.61 -7.95 -3.60
N ARG A 253 -11.50 -8.56 -2.83
CA ARG A 253 -12.69 -9.25 -3.33
C ARG A 253 -13.67 -8.32 -4.04
N ASN A 254 -13.59 -7.02 -3.75
CA ASN A 254 -14.48 -5.97 -4.28
C ASN A 254 -13.84 -5.10 -5.36
N VAL A 255 -12.66 -5.43 -5.88
CA VAL A 255 -12.09 -4.73 -7.05
C VAL A 255 -13.01 -4.86 -8.27
N SER A 256 -12.92 -3.91 -9.20
CA SER A 256 -13.74 -3.96 -10.42
C SER A 256 -13.38 -5.16 -11.30
N ASP A 257 -14.31 -5.61 -12.14
CA ASP A 257 -14.06 -6.67 -13.12
C ASP A 257 -12.93 -6.28 -14.09
N ALA A 258 -12.83 -5.00 -14.43
CA ALA A 258 -11.80 -4.46 -15.30
C ALA A 258 -10.39 -4.47 -14.66
N ASP A 259 -10.29 -4.53 -13.32
CA ASP A 259 -9.01 -4.42 -12.61
C ASP A 259 -8.48 -5.76 -12.09
N VAL A 260 -9.33 -6.77 -11.91
CA VAL A 260 -8.99 -7.99 -11.18
C VAL A 260 -7.83 -8.76 -11.80
N LEU A 261 -7.84 -9.00 -13.11
CA LEU A 261 -6.79 -9.77 -13.80
C LEU A 261 -5.46 -9.01 -13.83
N LYS A 262 -5.52 -7.67 -13.99
CA LYS A 262 -4.36 -6.81 -13.85
C LYS A 262 -3.75 -6.92 -12.44
N CYS A 263 -4.57 -6.86 -11.39
CA CYS A 263 -4.11 -6.99 -10.02
C CYS A 263 -3.50 -8.38 -9.74
N ILE A 264 -4.11 -9.46 -10.24
CA ILE A 264 -3.56 -10.82 -10.13
C ILE A 264 -2.18 -10.87 -10.78
N ARG A 265 -2.04 -10.36 -12.00
CA ARG A 265 -0.79 -10.40 -12.75
C ARG A 265 0.33 -9.62 -12.06
N MET A 266 0.03 -8.43 -11.56
CA MET A 266 1.03 -7.55 -10.94
C MET A 266 1.41 -7.95 -9.52
N LEU A 267 0.45 -8.38 -8.71
CA LEU A 267 0.61 -8.48 -7.25
C LEU A 267 0.78 -9.91 -6.72
N THR A 268 0.24 -10.92 -7.40
CA THR A 268 0.33 -12.31 -6.93
C THR A 268 1.61 -13.00 -7.39
N PHE A 269 1.96 -14.10 -6.72
CA PHE A 269 3.08 -14.98 -7.10
C PHE A 269 2.62 -16.22 -7.86
N LEU A 270 1.40 -16.22 -8.36
CA LEU A 270 0.87 -17.30 -9.23
C LEU A 270 1.71 -17.40 -10.52
N PRO A 271 1.93 -18.63 -11.04
CA PRO A 271 2.55 -18.83 -12.34
C PRO A 271 1.83 -18.06 -13.44
N LEU A 272 2.57 -17.49 -14.39
CA LEU A 272 1.97 -16.71 -15.50
C LEU A 272 1.06 -17.57 -16.35
N GLU A 273 1.40 -18.84 -16.57
CA GLU A 273 0.58 -19.79 -17.32
C GLU A 273 -0.80 -20.05 -16.69
N GLU A 274 -0.92 -19.93 -15.37
CA GLU A 274 -2.21 -19.99 -14.68
C GLU A 274 -3.00 -18.71 -14.86
N ILE A 275 -2.32 -17.56 -14.82
CA ILE A 275 -2.95 -16.25 -15.01
C ILE A 275 -3.43 -16.09 -16.45
N GLU A 276 -2.66 -16.55 -17.44
CA GLU A 276 -3.02 -16.50 -18.86
C GLU A 276 -4.30 -17.30 -19.17
N LYS A 277 -4.55 -18.40 -18.45
CA LYS A 277 -5.82 -19.13 -18.55
C LYS A 277 -7.02 -18.31 -18.08
N MET A 278 -6.80 -17.35 -17.19
CA MET A 278 -7.86 -16.47 -16.69
C MET A 278 -8.14 -15.30 -17.64
N ASP A 279 -7.29 -15.01 -18.63
CA ASP A 279 -7.47 -13.88 -19.55
C ASP A 279 -8.75 -13.98 -20.40
N SER A 280 -9.26 -15.20 -20.58
CA SER A 280 -10.53 -15.47 -21.26
C SER A 280 -11.76 -15.51 -20.33
N TRP A 281 -11.56 -15.23 -19.03
CA TRP A 281 -12.65 -15.32 -18.05
C TRP A 281 -13.57 -14.12 -18.15
N GLU A 282 -14.88 -14.39 -18.12
CA GLU A 282 -15.94 -13.38 -18.19
C GLU A 282 -17.03 -13.65 -17.15
N GLY A 283 -17.85 -12.66 -16.87
CA GLY A 283 -19.05 -12.79 -16.04
C GLY A 283 -18.77 -13.39 -14.66
N SER A 284 -19.37 -14.55 -14.37
CA SER A 284 -19.22 -15.22 -13.07
C SER A 284 -17.81 -15.73 -12.78
N GLN A 285 -17.01 -16.03 -13.80
CA GLN A 285 -15.61 -16.45 -13.64
C GLN A 285 -14.74 -15.33 -13.06
N LEU A 286 -15.03 -14.05 -13.37
CA LEU A 286 -14.32 -12.92 -12.73
C LEU A 286 -14.57 -12.86 -11.22
N ASN A 287 -15.71 -13.36 -10.72
CA ASN A 287 -15.91 -13.49 -9.28
C ASN A 287 -14.96 -14.51 -8.66
N GLN A 288 -14.67 -15.61 -9.36
CA GLN A 288 -13.65 -16.57 -8.94
C GLN A 288 -12.25 -15.93 -8.96
N ALA A 289 -11.92 -15.18 -10.01
CA ALA A 289 -10.65 -14.43 -10.06
C ALA A 289 -10.48 -13.46 -8.88
N LYS A 290 -11.56 -12.78 -8.47
CA LYS A 290 -11.54 -11.90 -7.29
C LYS A 290 -11.34 -12.68 -5.98
N GLU A 291 -11.86 -13.89 -5.86
CA GLU A 291 -11.59 -14.75 -4.71
C GLU A 291 -10.12 -15.18 -4.66
N ILE A 292 -9.57 -15.59 -5.80
CA ILE A 292 -8.15 -15.95 -5.93
C ILE A 292 -7.28 -14.75 -5.54
N LEU A 293 -7.54 -13.58 -6.11
CA LEU A 293 -6.80 -12.35 -5.78
C LEU A 293 -6.84 -12.05 -4.29
N ALA A 294 -8.04 -12.03 -3.70
CA ALA A 294 -8.22 -11.71 -2.29
C ALA A 294 -7.52 -12.72 -1.37
N PHE A 295 -7.62 -14.01 -1.70
CA PHE A 295 -6.96 -15.07 -0.95
C PHE A 295 -5.43 -14.95 -1.00
N GLU A 296 -4.87 -14.88 -2.21
CA GLU A 296 -3.41 -14.82 -2.41
C GLU A 296 -2.79 -13.59 -1.72
N LEU A 297 -3.43 -12.43 -1.83
CA LEU A 297 -2.90 -11.21 -1.20
C LEU A 297 -3.09 -11.20 0.32
N THR A 298 -4.19 -11.75 0.83
CA THR A 298 -4.38 -11.88 2.27
C THR A 298 -3.40 -12.90 2.86
N LYS A 299 -3.18 -14.03 2.18
CA LYS A 299 -2.17 -15.02 2.53
C LYS A 299 -0.76 -14.40 2.60
N LEU A 300 -0.41 -13.59 1.62
CA LEU A 300 0.91 -12.94 1.55
C LEU A 300 1.13 -11.94 2.70
N VAL A 301 0.10 -11.19 3.10
CA VAL A 301 0.20 -10.13 4.13
C VAL A 301 -0.04 -10.66 5.54
N HIS A 302 -1.04 -11.51 5.73
CA HIS A 302 -1.53 -11.93 7.05
C HIS A 302 -1.28 -13.40 7.36
N GLY A 303 -0.84 -14.18 6.37
CA GLY A 303 -0.64 -15.63 6.48
C GLY A 303 -1.84 -16.43 6.00
N GLU A 304 -1.59 -17.74 5.79
CA GLU A 304 -2.58 -18.65 5.18
C GLU A 304 -3.80 -18.87 6.07
N GLU A 305 -3.58 -19.01 7.37
CA GLU A 305 -4.67 -19.24 8.35
C GLU A 305 -5.68 -18.08 8.33
N GLU A 306 -5.20 -16.84 8.36
CA GLU A 306 -6.06 -15.66 8.29
C GLU A 306 -6.74 -15.50 6.93
N ALA A 307 -6.08 -15.91 5.84
CA ALA A 307 -6.68 -15.89 4.51
C ALA A 307 -7.84 -16.90 4.39
N VAL A 308 -7.67 -18.11 4.94
CA VAL A 308 -8.72 -19.13 4.99
C VAL A 308 -9.91 -18.63 5.81
N LYS A 309 -9.68 -18.13 7.03
CA LYS A 309 -10.74 -17.55 7.89
C LYS A 309 -11.49 -16.43 7.18
N ALA A 310 -10.77 -15.52 6.53
CA ALA A 310 -11.38 -14.40 5.82
C ALA A 310 -12.22 -14.88 4.61
N GLN A 311 -11.75 -15.89 3.88
CA GLN A 311 -12.46 -16.48 2.76
C GLN A 311 -13.75 -17.21 3.21
N GLU A 312 -13.66 -18.01 4.26
CA GLU A 312 -14.81 -18.74 4.83
C GLU A 312 -15.85 -17.76 5.34
N SER A 313 -15.44 -16.74 6.08
CA SER A 313 -16.32 -15.68 6.56
C SER A 313 -16.99 -14.93 5.39
N ALA A 314 -16.23 -14.62 4.33
CA ALA A 314 -16.79 -14.00 3.13
C ALA A 314 -17.83 -14.89 2.45
N ARG A 315 -17.56 -16.19 2.31
CA ARG A 315 -18.51 -17.16 1.71
C ARG A 315 -19.75 -17.36 2.56
N ALA A 316 -19.59 -17.44 3.91
CA ALA A 316 -20.72 -17.54 4.84
C ALA A 316 -21.69 -16.36 4.72
N LEU A 317 -21.16 -15.15 4.49
CA LEU A 317 -21.98 -13.96 4.23
C LEU A 317 -22.84 -14.04 2.96
N PHE A 318 -22.41 -14.80 1.96
CA PHE A 318 -23.18 -14.99 0.72
C PHE A 318 -24.13 -16.19 0.80
N SER A 319 -23.87 -17.15 1.73
CA SER A 319 -24.63 -18.40 1.83
C SER A 319 -25.72 -18.37 2.92
N ALA A 320 -25.93 -17.25 3.59
CA ALA A 320 -26.87 -17.04 4.70
C ALA A 320 -26.58 -17.91 5.96
N GLY A 321 -25.94 -17.39 6.96
CA GLY A 321 -26.22 -17.78 8.31
C GLY A 321 -25.13 -18.35 9.23
N ASN A 322 -23.85 -18.04 9.12
CA ASN A 322 -22.97 -18.14 10.28
C ASN A 322 -21.82 -17.16 10.23
N ALA A 323 -21.88 -16.14 11.05
CA ALA A 323 -21.02 -14.95 11.03
C ALA A 323 -20.01 -14.97 12.18
N ALA A 324 -19.09 -15.91 12.21
CA ALA A 324 -18.12 -16.01 13.32
C ALA A 324 -17.03 -14.92 13.30
N ASP A 325 -16.68 -14.34 12.11
CA ASP A 325 -15.57 -13.37 11.98
C ASP A 325 -15.96 -12.09 11.23
N MET A 326 -17.19 -11.61 11.37
CA MET A 326 -17.59 -10.31 10.82
C MET A 326 -17.00 -9.16 11.62
N PRO A 327 -16.68 -8.00 10.97
CA PRO A 327 -16.45 -6.78 11.72
C PRO A 327 -17.60 -6.52 12.67
N THR A 328 -17.31 -6.56 13.96
CA THR A 328 -18.30 -6.46 15.03
C THR A 328 -18.44 -5.03 15.49
N ALA A 329 -19.65 -4.60 15.79
CA ALA A 329 -19.94 -3.36 16.49
C ALA A 329 -20.67 -3.70 17.78
N GLU A 330 -20.12 -3.25 18.90
CA GLU A 330 -20.70 -3.43 20.22
C GLU A 330 -21.65 -2.29 20.55
N LEU A 331 -22.82 -2.64 21.06
CA LEU A 331 -23.81 -1.69 21.56
C LEU A 331 -23.77 -1.69 23.09
N ALA A 332 -23.63 -0.51 23.67
CA ALA A 332 -23.70 -0.34 25.11
C ALA A 332 -25.15 -0.40 25.61
N ASP A 333 -25.32 -0.74 26.88
CA ASP A 333 -26.66 -0.78 27.51
C ASP A 333 -27.44 0.52 27.37
N GLU A 334 -26.75 1.64 27.38
CA GLU A 334 -27.33 3.00 27.20
C GLU A 334 -27.89 3.27 25.78
N ASP A 335 -27.50 2.47 24.79
CA ASP A 335 -28.00 2.57 23.43
C ASP A 335 -29.41 2.02 23.26
N PHE A 336 -29.89 1.25 24.26
CA PHE A 336 -31.22 0.66 24.27
C PHE A 336 -32.21 1.50 25.09
N THR A 337 -33.30 1.87 24.46
CA THR A 337 -34.42 2.58 25.12
C THR A 337 -35.56 1.61 25.34
N LYS A 338 -35.97 1.38 26.58
CA LYS A 338 -37.02 0.39 26.95
C LYS A 338 -36.77 -1.01 26.38
N GLY A 339 -35.49 -1.45 26.40
CA GLY A 339 -35.09 -2.78 25.93
C GLY A 339 -35.04 -2.96 24.42
N SER A 340 -35.08 -1.89 23.63
CA SER A 340 -34.95 -1.94 22.17
C SER A 340 -34.13 -0.78 21.64
N ILE A 341 -33.57 -0.93 20.42
CA ILE A 341 -32.81 0.11 19.69
C ILE A 341 -33.42 0.28 18.31
N ASP A 342 -33.51 1.52 17.81
CA ASP A 342 -33.97 1.78 16.46
C ASP A 342 -32.85 1.47 15.41
N VAL A 343 -33.23 0.94 14.25
CA VAL A 343 -32.31 0.51 13.22
C VAL A 343 -31.42 1.66 12.71
N ILE A 344 -31.91 2.90 12.70
CA ILE A 344 -31.12 4.07 12.28
C ILE A 344 -29.97 4.31 13.29
N THR A 345 -30.24 4.19 14.59
CA THR A 345 -29.21 4.31 15.63
C THR A 345 -28.18 3.17 15.50
N MET A 346 -28.60 1.94 15.23
CA MET A 346 -27.69 0.83 14.98
C MET A 346 -26.78 1.09 13.76
N LEU A 347 -27.33 1.62 12.66
CA LEU A 347 -26.55 2.00 11.47
C LEU A 347 -25.48 3.05 11.78
N VAL A 348 -25.81 4.05 12.60
CA VAL A 348 -24.86 5.10 12.99
C VAL A 348 -23.79 4.55 13.93
N LYS A 349 -24.19 3.83 14.98
CA LYS A 349 -23.27 3.26 16.00
C LYS A 349 -22.32 2.23 15.40
N SER A 350 -22.79 1.43 14.46
CA SER A 350 -21.96 0.46 13.73
C SER A 350 -21.03 1.08 12.68
N GLY A 351 -21.13 2.40 12.44
CA GLY A 351 -20.34 3.10 11.43
C GLY A 351 -20.73 2.77 9.98
N LEU A 352 -21.88 2.14 9.76
CA LEU A 352 -22.40 1.86 8.43
C LEU A 352 -22.92 3.12 7.73
N VAL A 353 -23.33 4.14 8.48
CA VAL A 353 -23.71 5.47 7.99
C VAL A 353 -23.09 6.55 8.89
N ALA A 354 -22.83 7.73 8.31
CA ALA A 354 -22.25 8.84 9.06
C ALA A 354 -23.29 9.65 9.87
N SER A 355 -24.58 9.53 9.54
CA SER A 355 -25.64 10.31 10.20
C SER A 355 -27.00 9.61 10.16
N ARG A 356 -27.88 9.99 11.09
CA ARG A 356 -29.28 9.53 11.12
C ARG A 356 -30.04 9.84 9.81
N SER A 357 -29.76 10.97 9.17
CA SER A 357 -30.37 11.35 7.87
C SER A 357 -29.95 10.41 6.75
N GLU A 358 -28.68 9.98 6.76
CA GLU A 358 -28.17 8.99 5.80
C GLU A 358 -28.78 7.61 6.06
N GLY A 359 -28.91 7.21 7.32
CA GLY A 359 -29.55 5.94 7.70
C GLY A 359 -31.01 5.88 7.24
N ARG A 360 -31.76 6.95 7.44
CA ARG A 360 -33.16 7.06 6.97
C ARG A 360 -33.25 6.87 5.46
N ARG A 361 -32.45 7.61 4.68
CA ARG A 361 -32.41 7.48 3.21
C ARG A 361 -32.02 6.07 2.76
N ALA A 362 -31.09 5.43 3.46
CA ALA A 362 -30.67 4.06 3.13
C ALA A 362 -31.81 3.05 3.32
N ILE A 363 -32.64 3.20 4.36
CA ILE A 363 -33.83 2.36 4.59
C ILE A 363 -34.88 2.65 3.53
N GLU A 364 -35.23 3.91 3.26
CA GLU A 364 -36.23 4.32 2.25
C GLU A 364 -35.87 3.82 0.85
N GLN A 365 -34.58 3.78 0.50
CA GLN A 365 -34.07 3.23 -0.75
C GLN A 365 -34.03 1.69 -0.76
N GLY A 366 -34.43 1.06 0.34
CA GLY A 366 -34.45 -0.40 0.49
C GLY A 366 -33.06 -1.02 0.51
N GLY A 367 -32.05 -0.24 0.91
CA GLY A 367 -30.64 -0.66 0.96
C GLY A 367 -30.21 -1.25 2.30
N VAL A 368 -31.11 -1.50 3.25
CA VAL A 368 -30.80 -2.02 4.60
C VAL A 368 -31.48 -3.37 4.82
N SER A 369 -30.75 -4.32 5.42
CA SER A 369 -31.32 -5.60 5.88
C SER A 369 -30.70 -6.02 7.21
N ILE A 370 -31.45 -6.79 7.99
CA ILE A 370 -31.03 -7.45 9.25
C ILE A 370 -31.20 -8.93 9.03
N ASP A 371 -30.16 -9.72 9.23
CA ASP A 371 -30.12 -11.17 9.04
C ASP A 371 -30.71 -11.63 7.67
N GLY A 372 -30.50 -10.80 6.64
CA GLY A 372 -31.01 -11.06 5.29
C GLY A 372 -32.42 -10.49 5.03
N GLU A 373 -33.18 -10.19 6.06
CA GLU A 373 -34.52 -9.59 5.92
C GLU A 373 -34.44 -8.10 5.69
N LYS A 374 -35.17 -7.61 4.70
CA LYS A 374 -35.13 -6.20 4.30
C LYS A 374 -35.87 -5.32 5.30
N VAL A 375 -35.18 -4.28 5.80
CA VAL A 375 -35.79 -3.25 6.63
C VAL A 375 -36.59 -2.29 5.74
N THR A 376 -37.89 -2.20 5.99
CA THR A 376 -38.81 -1.37 5.20
C THR A 376 -39.41 -0.21 6.02
N ASP A 377 -39.39 -0.33 7.34
CA ASP A 377 -39.89 0.72 8.22
C ASP A 377 -38.73 1.50 8.87
N ILE A 378 -38.73 2.83 8.68
CA ILE A 378 -37.76 3.73 9.30
C ILE A 378 -37.85 3.78 10.84
N LYS A 379 -38.98 3.32 11.40
CA LYS A 379 -39.23 3.24 12.84
C LYS A 379 -38.98 1.82 13.40
N GLN A 380 -38.54 0.90 12.59
CA GLN A 380 -38.26 -0.48 13.03
C GLN A 380 -37.25 -0.45 14.19
N THR A 381 -37.55 -1.23 15.23
CA THR A 381 -36.70 -1.42 16.40
C THR A 381 -36.28 -2.89 16.51
N VAL A 382 -35.15 -3.13 17.13
CA VAL A 382 -34.62 -4.45 17.45
C VAL A 382 -34.56 -4.60 18.97
N ALA A 383 -35.05 -5.69 19.49
CA ALA A 383 -34.99 -5.98 20.92
C ALA A 383 -33.54 -6.29 21.34
N LYS A 384 -33.16 -5.93 22.58
CA LYS A 384 -31.83 -6.19 23.10
C LYS A 384 -31.50 -7.68 23.11
N ASP A 385 -32.45 -8.54 23.45
CA ASP A 385 -32.25 -9.99 23.48
C ASP A 385 -31.91 -10.57 22.10
N ALA A 386 -32.44 -9.97 21.02
CA ALA A 386 -32.13 -10.40 19.65
C ALA A 386 -30.68 -10.08 19.23
N THR A 387 -30.00 -9.16 19.92
CA THR A 387 -28.58 -8.81 19.63
C THR A 387 -27.59 -9.62 20.48
N GLY A 388 -28.07 -10.46 21.41
CA GLY A 388 -27.23 -11.26 22.33
C GLY A 388 -26.30 -12.24 21.60
N ASP A 389 -26.83 -13.03 20.68
CA ASP A 389 -26.05 -13.95 19.83
C ASP A 389 -25.39 -13.26 18.62
N GLY A 390 -25.68 -11.96 18.46
CA GLY A 390 -25.24 -11.12 17.37
C GLY A 390 -26.10 -11.24 16.13
N ILE A 391 -26.55 -10.09 15.61
CA ILE A 391 -27.31 -9.96 14.34
C ILE A 391 -26.46 -9.33 13.26
N VAL A 392 -26.73 -9.65 12.00
CA VAL A 392 -26.02 -9.10 10.84
C VAL A 392 -26.79 -7.91 10.28
N LEU A 393 -26.26 -6.71 10.52
CA LEU A 393 -26.78 -5.48 9.93
C LEU A 393 -26.04 -5.17 8.62
N LYS A 394 -26.77 -5.04 7.51
CA LYS A 394 -26.22 -4.82 6.17
C LYS A 394 -26.74 -3.53 5.56
N ARG A 395 -25.85 -2.77 4.88
CA ARG A 395 -26.19 -1.60 4.06
C ARG A 395 -25.66 -1.77 2.64
N GLY A 396 -26.57 -1.81 1.67
CA GLY A 396 -26.24 -2.07 0.26
C GLY A 396 -25.66 -3.49 0.05
N LYS A 397 -24.91 -3.67 -1.02
CA LYS A 397 -24.38 -4.99 -1.38
C LYS A 397 -23.09 -5.35 -0.62
N LYS A 398 -22.37 -4.37 -0.08
CA LYS A 398 -20.96 -4.53 0.33
C LYS A 398 -20.64 -4.16 1.77
N ASN A 399 -21.51 -3.46 2.48
CA ASN A 399 -21.25 -2.98 3.85
C ASN A 399 -22.13 -3.71 4.85
N PHE A 400 -21.51 -4.36 5.85
CA PHE A 400 -22.21 -5.11 6.89
C PHE A 400 -21.41 -5.11 8.19
N ARG A 401 -22.07 -5.36 9.30
CA ARG A 401 -21.51 -5.49 10.65
C ARG A 401 -22.28 -6.55 11.42
N LYS A 402 -21.57 -7.35 12.24
CA LYS A 402 -22.19 -8.11 13.32
C LYS A 402 -22.44 -7.14 14.47
N ILE A 403 -23.66 -7.06 14.94
CA ILE A 403 -24.06 -6.23 16.09
C ILE A 403 -24.22 -7.14 17.28
N VAL A 404 -23.49 -6.84 18.36
CA VAL A 404 -23.54 -7.60 19.63
C VAL A 404 -23.76 -6.60 20.77
N ASN A 405 -24.23 -7.13 21.91
CA ASN A 405 -24.27 -6.35 23.15
C ASN A 405 -22.88 -6.37 23.81
N ALA A 406 -22.49 -5.24 24.41
CA ALA A 406 -21.28 -5.13 25.21
C ALA A 406 -21.39 -5.96 26.50
#